data_5e5e8b4850fd029e8697ecddd61c9d14
#
_entry.id   5e5e8b4850fd029e8697ecddd61c9d14
#
_cell.length_a   1.000
_cell.length_b   1.000
_cell.length_c   1.000
_cell.angle_alpha   90.00
_cell.angle_beta   90.00
_cell.angle_gamma   90.00
#
_symmetry.space_group_name_H-M   'P 1'
#
loop_
_entity.id
_entity.type
_entity.pdbx_description
1 polymer ?
#
loop_
_entity_poly.entity_id
_entity_poly.type
_entity_poly.pdbx_seq_one_letter_code
_entity_poly.pdbx_strand_id
1 'polypeptide(L)'
;MKIIVVGDGKVGFAIAKQLNQEGHDITVVENKASVLSSTMNQLDIVGVQGNGASLDTLLEARVPSSDLLIAATSTDEVNIICCLLAKKLGARHTIARIRNPEYNNTVRLIKEE
;
A
#
# COMPACT_ATOMS: atom_id res chain seq x y z
N MET A 1 -15.26 0.42 -1.12
CA MET A 1 -14.13 1.23 -1.63
C MET A 1 -13.09 0.32 -2.26
N LYS A 2 -12.37 0.83 -3.22
CA LYS A 2 -11.21 0.14 -3.77
C LYS A 2 -9.97 0.58 -2.99
N ILE A 3 -9.39 -0.36 -2.27
CA ILE A 3 -8.27 -0.09 -1.37
C ILE A 3 -7.06 -0.92 -1.78
N ILE A 4 -5.90 -0.27 -1.84
CA ILE A 4 -4.64 -0.95 -2.14
C ILE A 4 -3.78 -0.93 -0.87
N VAL A 5 -3.33 -2.11 -0.46
CA VAL A 5 -2.43 -2.25 0.69
C VAL A 5 -1.07 -2.69 0.16
N VAL A 6 -0.06 -1.87 0.36
CA VAL A 6 1.31 -2.14 -0.09
C VAL A 6 2.12 -2.63 1.10
N GLY A 7 2.64 -3.85 1.00
CA GLY A 7 3.30 -4.55 2.09
C GLY A 7 2.36 -5.54 2.74
N ASP A 8 2.79 -6.80 2.80
CA ASP A 8 1.98 -7.93 3.27
C ASP A 8 2.66 -8.64 4.45
N GLY A 9 3.42 -7.89 5.22
CA GLY A 9 3.95 -8.36 6.48
C GLY A 9 2.85 -8.35 7.53
N LYS A 10 3.24 -8.45 8.79
CA LYS A 10 2.28 -8.58 9.89
C LYS A 10 1.25 -7.45 9.92
N VAL A 11 1.69 -6.20 9.76
CA VAL A 11 0.81 -5.03 9.82
C VAL A 11 -0.05 -4.94 8.58
N GLY A 12 0.56 -5.06 7.38
CA GLY A 12 -0.18 -4.98 6.12
C GLY A 12 -1.23 -6.07 6.00
N PHE A 13 -0.88 -7.30 6.37
CA PHE A 13 -1.82 -8.41 6.36
C PHE A 13 -3.02 -8.15 7.29
N ALA A 14 -2.76 -7.65 8.50
CA ALA A 14 -3.82 -7.37 9.46
C ALA A 14 -4.78 -6.30 8.93
N ILE A 15 -4.24 -5.26 8.29
CA ILE A 15 -5.05 -4.21 7.66
C ILE A 15 -5.89 -4.78 6.52
N ALA A 16 -5.26 -5.54 5.63
CA ALA A 16 -5.96 -6.13 4.48
C ALA A 16 -7.09 -7.05 4.94
N LYS A 17 -6.82 -7.88 5.95
CA LYS A 17 -7.81 -8.80 6.50
C LYS A 17 -9.01 -8.05 7.07
N GLN A 18 -8.77 -7.03 7.88
CA GLN A 18 -9.84 -6.25 8.50
C GLN A 18 -10.71 -5.56 7.45
N LEU A 19 -10.07 -4.90 6.48
CA LEU A 19 -10.81 -4.18 5.44
C LEU A 19 -11.55 -5.12 4.50
N ASN A 20 -10.96 -6.29 4.23
CA ASN A 20 -11.63 -7.31 3.43
C ASN A 20 -12.89 -7.82 4.13
N GLN A 21 -12.84 -8.01 5.44
CA GLN A 21 -14.00 -8.44 6.23
C GLN A 21 -15.10 -7.38 6.25
N GLU A 22 -14.74 -6.11 6.08
CA GLU A 22 -15.68 -4.99 6.01
C GLU A 22 -16.30 -4.82 4.62
N GLY A 23 -15.95 -5.68 3.68
CA GLY A 23 -16.57 -5.68 2.35
C GLY A 23 -15.90 -4.80 1.31
N HIS A 24 -14.72 -4.28 1.59
CA HIS A 24 -13.98 -3.48 0.62
C HIS A 24 -13.29 -4.34 -0.43
N ASP A 25 -13.06 -3.75 -1.60
CA ASP A 25 -12.34 -4.40 -2.70
C ASP A 25 -10.84 -4.17 -2.50
N ILE A 26 -10.12 -5.21 -2.10
CA ILE A 26 -8.73 -5.12 -1.66
C ILE A 26 -7.77 -5.67 -2.70
N THR A 27 -6.74 -4.88 -3.02
CA THR A 27 -5.57 -5.33 -3.76
C THR A 27 -4.37 -5.25 -2.82
N VAL A 28 -3.59 -6.32 -2.73
CA VAL A 28 -2.36 -6.36 -1.92
C VAL A 28 -1.16 -6.38 -2.85
N VAL A 29 -0.22 -5.48 -2.63
CA VAL A 29 1.07 -5.43 -3.34
C VAL A 29 2.15 -5.95 -2.40
N GLU A 30 2.90 -6.95 -2.84
CA GLU A 30 3.98 -7.55 -2.06
C GLU A 30 5.09 -8.04 -2.98
N ASN A 31 6.34 -7.80 -2.61
CA ASN A 31 7.46 -8.21 -3.46
C ASN A 31 7.88 -9.68 -3.29
N LYS A 32 7.53 -10.31 -2.17
CA LYS A 32 7.84 -11.73 -1.92
C LYS A 32 6.67 -12.60 -2.36
N ALA A 33 6.88 -13.38 -3.41
CA ALA A 33 5.83 -14.22 -3.98
C ALA A 33 5.21 -15.18 -2.96
N SER A 34 6.03 -15.77 -2.08
CA SER A 34 5.53 -16.74 -1.09
C SER A 34 4.63 -16.08 -0.04
N VAL A 35 4.96 -14.86 0.36
CA VAL A 35 4.14 -14.11 1.32
C VAL A 35 2.80 -13.75 0.69
N LEU A 36 2.83 -13.23 -0.53
CA LEU A 36 1.61 -12.87 -1.26
C LEU A 36 0.71 -14.08 -1.50
N SER A 37 1.29 -15.20 -1.89
CA SER A 37 0.56 -16.44 -2.14
C SER A 37 -0.17 -16.93 -0.88
N SER A 38 0.48 -16.84 0.28
CA SER A 38 -0.13 -17.21 1.55
C SER A 38 -1.36 -16.34 1.85
N THR A 39 -1.25 -15.03 1.61
CA THR A 39 -2.38 -14.12 1.83
C THR A 39 -3.53 -14.42 0.88
N MET A 40 -3.22 -14.67 -0.40
CA MET A 40 -4.25 -14.98 -1.39
C MET A 40 -4.98 -16.29 -1.10
N ASN A 41 -4.33 -17.21 -0.38
CA ASN A 41 -4.98 -18.46 0.05
C ASN A 41 -5.93 -18.24 1.23
N GLN A 42 -5.75 -17.17 1.99
CA GLN A 42 -6.53 -16.88 3.20
C GLN A 42 -7.61 -15.84 2.99
N LEU A 43 -7.40 -14.89 2.08
CA LEU A 43 -8.30 -13.76 1.86
C LEU A 43 -8.74 -13.70 0.39
N ASP A 44 -9.95 -13.23 0.18
CA ASP A 44 -10.47 -12.98 -1.17
C ASP A 44 -10.00 -11.59 -1.62
N ILE A 45 -8.77 -11.53 -2.12
CA ILE A 45 -8.14 -10.29 -2.54
C ILE A 45 -7.44 -10.48 -3.88
N VAL A 46 -7.14 -9.37 -4.55
CA VAL A 46 -6.27 -9.37 -5.74
C VAL A 46 -4.84 -9.17 -5.27
N GLY A 47 -3.93 -9.98 -5.77
CA GLY A 47 -2.51 -9.86 -5.44
C GLY A 47 -1.70 -9.37 -6.62
N VAL A 48 -0.80 -8.43 -6.38
CA VAL A 48 0.17 -7.95 -7.35
C VAL A 48 1.56 -8.10 -6.75
N GLN A 49 2.40 -8.88 -7.41
CA GLN A 49 3.78 -9.04 -6.95
C GLN A 49 4.66 -7.92 -7.49
N GLY A 50 5.33 -7.22 -6.62
CA GLY A 50 6.26 -6.17 -7.03
C GLY A 50 6.66 -5.25 -5.90
N ASN A 51 7.50 -4.29 -6.26
CA ASN A 51 8.02 -3.28 -5.35
C ASN A 51 7.06 -2.08 -5.32
N GLY A 52 6.60 -1.71 -4.12
CA GLY A 52 5.69 -0.58 -3.94
C GLY A 52 6.24 0.79 -4.34
N ALA A 53 7.55 0.91 -4.53
CA ALA A 53 8.18 2.14 -5.01
C ALA A 53 8.35 2.13 -6.55
N SER A 54 7.86 1.10 -7.23
CA SER A 54 7.95 0.98 -8.69
C SER A 54 6.68 1.48 -9.36
N LEU A 55 6.83 2.39 -10.31
CA LEU A 55 5.71 2.90 -11.09
C LEU A 55 4.94 1.77 -11.78
N ASP A 56 5.65 0.84 -12.41
CA ASP A 56 5.02 -0.26 -13.13
C ASP A 56 4.15 -1.13 -12.21
N THR A 57 4.63 -1.41 -11.00
CA THR A 57 3.86 -2.16 -10.00
C THR A 57 2.59 -1.43 -9.60
N LEU A 58 2.68 -0.13 -9.36
CA LEU A 58 1.52 0.67 -8.95
C LEU A 58 0.49 0.78 -10.08
N LEU A 59 0.94 0.84 -11.33
CA LEU A 59 0.03 0.83 -12.47
C LEU A 59 -0.66 -0.53 -12.61
N GLU A 60 0.07 -1.63 -12.43
CA GLU A 60 -0.52 -2.97 -12.46
C GLU A 60 -1.58 -3.13 -11.37
N ALA A 61 -1.34 -2.56 -10.20
CA ALA A 61 -2.29 -2.58 -9.08
C ALA A 61 -3.49 -1.64 -9.29
N ARG A 62 -3.52 -0.88 -10.37
CA ARG A 62 -4.58 0.08 -10.72
C ARG A 62 -4.71 1.21 -9.70
N VAL A 63 -3.59 1.70 -9.24
CA VAL A 63 -3.54 2.83 -8.30
C VAL A 63 -4.33 4.05 -8.79
N PRO A 64 -4.28 4.42 -10.09
CA PRO A 64 -5.02 5.62 -10.55
C PRO A 64 -6.52 5.62 -10.26
N SER A 65 -7.14 4.45 -10.16
CA SER A 65 -8.58 4.33 -9.89
C SER A 65 -8.89 3.96 -8.44
N SER A 66 -7.90 4.00 -7.55
CA SER A 66 -8.12 3.60 -6.16
C SER A 66 -8.68 4.74 -5.31
N ASP A 67 -9.48 4.37 -4.31
CA ASP A 67 -10.00 5.31 -3.33
C ASP A 67 -8.99 5.59 -2.21
N LEU A 68 -8.23 4.57 -1.84
CA LEU A 68 -7.28 4.65 -0.74
C LEU A 68 -6.09 3.73 -1.01
N LEU A 69 -4.88 4.23 -0.80
CA LEU A 69 -3.68 3.42 -0.79
C LEU A 69 -3.01 3.53 0.58
N ILE A 70 -2.72 2.38 1.16
CA ILE A 70 -2.05 2.29 2.46
C ILE A 70 -0.69 1.64 2.23
N ALA A 71 0.39 2.39 2.46
CA ALA A 71 1.75 1.87 2.35
C ALA A 71 2.24 1.44 3.73
N ALA A 72 2.34 0.13 3.94
CA ALA A 72 2.63 -0.47 5.24
C ALA A 72 3.77 -1.48 5.17
N THR A 73 4.79 -1.22 4.33
CA THR A 73 5.99 -2.05 4.29
C THR A 73 6.84 -1.81 5.53
N SER A 74 7.87 -2.62 5.72
CA SER A 74 8.80 -2.44 6.83
C SER A 74 9.79 -1.29 6.62
N THR A 75 9.77 -0.63 5.47
CA THR A 75 10.73 0.41 5.09
C THR A 75 10.01 1.75 4.94
N ASP A 76 10.30 2.69 5.85
CA ASP A 76 9.66 4.01 5.84
C ASP A 76 9.86 4.75 4.51
N GLU A 77 11.07 4.69 3.95
CA GLU A 77 11.39 5.37 2.70
C GLU A 77 10.54 4.85 1.54
N VAL A 78 10.35 3.54 1.47
CA VAL A 78 9.48 2.93 0.45
C VAL A 78 8.05 3.39 0.65
N ASN A 79 7.57 3.45 1.89
CA ASN A 79 6.21 3.89 2.19
C ASN A 79 5.98 5.35 1.75
N ILE A 80 6.97 6.21 1.98
CA ILE A 80 6.90 7.61 1.57
C ILE A 80 6.88 7.73 0.05
N ILE A 81 7.82 7.08 -0.64
CA ILE A 81 7.91 7.12 -2.10
C ILE A 81 6.64 6.56 -2.74
N CYS A 82 6.15 5.44 -2.21
CA CYS A 82 4.92 4.81 -2.69
C CYS A 82 3.74 5.79 -2.64
N CYS A 83 3.56 6.45 -1.51
CA CYS A 83 2.46 7.41 -1.34
C CYS A 83 2.60 8.63 -2.25
N LEU A 84 3.82 9.13 -2.44
CA LEU A 84 4.06 10.24 -3.37
C LEU A 84 3.69 9.87 -4.80
N LEU A 85 4.12 8.70 -5.24
CA LEU A 85 3.78 8.20 -6.58
C LEU A 85 2.28 7.97 -6.72
N ALA A 86 1.67 7.33 -5.73
CA ALA A 86 0.25 7.01 -5.75
C ALA A 86 -0.60 8.28 -5.85
N LYS A 87 -0.22 9.32 -5.13
CA LYS A 87 -0.94 10.59 -5.18
C LYS A 87 -0.84 11.23 -6.56
N LYS A 88 0.34 11.22 -7.17
CA LYS A 88 0.53 11.72 -8.53
C LYS A 88 -0.24 10.91 -9.57
N LEU A 89 -0.40 9.61 -9.34
CA LEU A 89 -1.13 8.73 -10.25
C LEU A 89 -2.65 8.88 -10.14
N GLY A 90 -3.16 9.46 -9.07
CA GLY A 90 -4.59 9.72 -8.94
C GLY A 90 -5.30 9.00 -7.79
N ALA A 91 -4.58 8.32 -6.89
CA ALA A 91 -5.20 7.77 -5.70
C ALA A 91 -5.87 8.90 -4.92
N ARG A 92 -7.10 8.70 -4.48
CA ARG A 92 -7.83 9.78 -3.80
C ARG A 92 -7.23 10.11 -2.46
N HIS A 93 -6.84 9.10 -1.69
CA HIS A 93 -6.21 9.26 -0.39
C HIS A 93 -5.05 8.31 -0.23
N THR A 94 -4.02 8.73 0.48
CA THR A 94 -2.86 7.89 0.76
C THR A 94 -2.52 7.95 2.24
N ILE A 95 -2.11 6.82 2.80
CA ILE A 95 -1.65 6.70 4.18
C ILE A 95 -0.31 5.97 4.16
N ALA A 96 0.72 6.56 4.74
CA ALA A 96 2.03 5.94 4.86
C ALA A 96 2.31 5.59 6.32
N ARG A 97 2.71 4.33 6.56
CA ARG A 97 3.24 3.92 7.86
C ARG A 97 4.66 4.45 8.00
N ILE A 98 4.88 5.28 9.02
CA ILE A 98 6.19 5.86 9.32
C ILE A 98 6.55 5.47 10.74
N ARG A 99 7.63 4.72 10.91
CA ARG A 99 8.09 4.24 12.22
C ARG A 99 9.17 5.10 12.83
N ASN A 100 9.98 5.75 11.99
CA ASN A 100 11.09 6.57 12.45
C ASN A 100 10.62 8.02 12.68
N PRO A 101 10.62 8.52 13.94
CA PRO A 101 10.20 9.91 14.23
C PRO A 101 11.01 10.96 13.49
N GLU A 102 12.22 10.62 13.05
CA GLU A 102 13.08 11.53 12.27
C GLU A 102 12.37 12.05 11.03
N TYR A 103 11.42 11.27 10.48
CA TYR A 103 10.70 11.65 9.26
C TYR A 103 9.45 12.49 9.49
N ASN A 104 9.11 12.84 10.74
CA ASN A 104 7.89 13.60 11.01
C ASN A 104 7.88 14.95 10.28
N ASN A 105 9.00 15.69 10.32
CA ASN A 105 9.08 16.97 9.62
C ASN A 105 9.16 16.81 8.12
N THR A 106 9.82 15.76 7.64
CA THR A 106 9.89 15.44 6.21
C THR A 106 8.50 15.22 5.64
N VAL A 107 7.70 14.38 6.30
CA VAL A 107 6.34 14.07 5.87
C VAL A 107 5.46 15.31 5.90
N ARG A 108 5.58 16.15 6.93
CA ARG A 108 4.82 17.39 7.04
C ARG A 108 5.10 18.31 5.86
N LEU A 109 6.37 18.49 5.50
CA LEU A 109 6.75 19.33 4.36
C LEU A 109 6.15 18.82 3.06
N ILE A 110 6.19 17.50 2.83
CA ILE A 110 5.62 16.89 1.63
C ILE A 110 4.11 17.14 1.55
N LYS A 111 3.40 17.04 2.67
CA LYS A 111 1.95 17.23 2.70
C LYS A 111 1.51 18.67 2.42
N GLU A 112 2.38 19.64 2.66
CA GLU A 112 2.06 21.06 2.44
C GLU A 112 2.06 21.44 0.96
N GLU A 113 2.59 20.59 0.11
CA GLU A 113 2.54 20.79 -1.33
C GLU A 113 1.19 20.34 -1.90
#